data_71ae014813037d8ae58ca6702ee72eaa
#
_entry.id   71ae014813037d8ae58ca6702ee72eaa
#
_cell.length_a   1.000
_cell.length_b   1.000
_cell.length_c   1.000
_cell.angle_alpha   90.00
_cell.angle_beta   90.00
_cell.angle_gamma   90.00
#
_symmetry.space_group_name_H-M   'P 1'
#
loop_
_entity.id
_entity.type
_entity.pdbx_description
1 polymer ?
#
loop_
_entity_poly.entity_id
_entity_poly.type
_entity_poly.pdbx_seq_one_letter_code
_entity_poly.pdbx_strand_id
1 'polypeptide(L)'
;MIRKYFLLIPFILLLQTCGGKEEKKPGNISIKDDLGNVISLDKTPNRIITLAPNLTETVFELRLDKYLIGNTVYCDYPEAAKKVDKVGDMLTFNYEKIVTLKPDLVFITVEGNTKDTYDKFHELGIKIFVSNPRNYEGIKKTFNDFGKIFGIENLVESKIAKWDSVVGNIKALSKKYPEKLAMSVVELRPIMIAGRNTFVNEYLQICGLKNIAEDSPMNYPTFSREEVLKCNPDYIIFPTGGDDNISNVKNAYPEWARLNAIKNNHVLFVDRNLYSRPGPRFVEAVTDLFNRLHSEESRLPNRLQ
;
A
#
# COMPACT_ATOMS: atom_id res chain seq x y z
N MET A 1 -90.87 26.58 10.06
CA MET A 1 -89.87 26.58 9.02
C MET A 1 -88.45 26.40 9.67
N ILE A 2 -87.92 25.17 9.75
CA ILE A 2 -86.66 24.87 10.38
C ILE A 2 -85.69 24.56 9.29
N ARG A 3 -84.67 25.45 9.11
CA ARG A 3 -83.61 25.28 8.06
C ARG A 3 -82.46 24.47 8.67
N LYS A 4 -82.28 23.24 8.22
CA LYS A 4 -81.15 22.39 8.61
C LYS A 4 -79.91 22.84 7.83
N TYR A 5 -78.86 23.25 8.54
CA TYR A 5 -77.52 23.43 7.95
C TYR A 5 -76.78 22.12 7.98
N PHE A 6 -76.40 21.63 6.79
CA PHE A 6 -75.54 20.46 6.61
C PHE A 6 -74.08 20.96 6.67
N LEU A 7 -73.39 20.58 7.71
CA LEU A 7 -71.95 20.87 7.84
C LEU A 7 -71.19 19.83 7.05
N LEU A 8 -70.57 20.20 5.93
CA LEU A 8 -69.63 19.39 5.17
C LEU A 8 -68.27 19.50 5.85
N ILE A 9 -67.79 18.42 6.46
CA ILE A 9 -66.38 18.28 6.96
C ILE A 9 -65.53 17.79 5.79
N PRO A 10 -64.49 18.53 5.38
CA PRO A 10 -63.59 18.01 4.37
C PRO A 10 -62.65 16.96 5.02
N PHE A 11 -62.71 15.72 4.47
CA PHE A 11 -61.84 14.62 4.82
C PHE A 11 -60.46 14.88 4.15
N ILE A 12 -59.51 15.43 4.94
CA ILE A 12 -58.10 15.58 4.47
C ILE A 12 -57.45 14.21 4.49
N LEU A 13 -57.26 13.65 3.31
CA LEU A 13 -56.46 12.44 3.10
C LEU A 13 -54.98 12.79 3.27
N LEU A 14 -54.42 12.48 4.43
CA LEU A 14 -52.96 12.53 4.67
C LEU A 14 -52.31 11.39 3.87
N LEU A 15 -51.81 11.72 2.69
CA LEU A 15 -50.88 10.87 1.95
C LEU A 15 -49.55 10.82 2.71
N GLN A 16 -49.34 9.80 3.53
CA GLN A 16 -48.01 9.46 4.06
C GLN A 16 -47.20 8.99 2.87
N THR A 17 -46.36 9.89 2.35
CA THR A 17 -45.24 9.49 1.48
C THR A 17 -44.24 8.73 2.35
N CYS A 18 -44.33 7.39 2.35
CA CYS A 18 -43.23 6.53 2.71
C CYS A 18 -42.02 6.89 1.79
N GLY A 19 -41.10 7.67 2.29
CA GLY A 19 -39.79 7.84 1.69
C GLY A 19 -39.07 6.49 1.76
N GLY A 20 -39.34 5.62 0.80
CA GLY A 20 -38.55 4.45 0.55
C GLY A 20 -37.15 4.95 0.25
N LYS A 21 -36.16 4.60 1.11
CA LYS A 21 -34.77 4.64 0.72
C LYS A 21 -34.70 3.79 -0.57
N GLU A 22 -34.41 4.44 -1.69
CA GLU A 22 -34.04 3.73 -2.90
C GLU A 22 -32.82 2.86 -2.53
N GLU A 23 -33.04 1.57 -2.34
CA GLU A 23 -31.97 0.61 -2.42
C GLU A 23 -31.39 0.76 -3.84
N LYS A 24 -30.20 1.37 -3.92
CA LYS A 24 -29.43 1.39 -5.16
C LYS A 24 -29.37 -0.06 -5.65
N LYS A 25 -30.04 -0.35 -6.76
CA LYS A 25 -29.84 -1.62 -7.48
C LYS A 25 -28.34 -1.81 -7.60
N PRO A 26 -27.79 -3.01 -7.33
CA PRO A 26 -26.38 -3.28 -7.52
C PRO A 26 -26.07 -2.98 -8.99
N GLY A 27 -25.49 -1.81 -9.25
CA GLY A 27 -25.07 -1.41 -10.58
C GLY A 27 -23.83 -2.22 -10.95
N ASN A 28 -23.68 -2.58 -12.21
CA ASN A 28 -22.45 -3.14 -12.76
C ASN A 28 -21.26 -2.28 -12.33
N ILE A 29 -20.38 -2.85 -11.50
CA ILE A 29 -19.14 -2.20 -11.10
C ILE A 29 -18.19 -2.36 -12.29
N SER A 30 -17.79 -1.24 -12.90
CA SER A 30 -16.79 -1.23 -13.94
C SER A 30 -15.57 -0.44 -13.44
N ILE A 31 -14.42 -1.10 -13.39
CA ILE A 31 -13.20 -0.50 -12.86
C ILE A 31 -12.01 -0.85 -13.75
N LYS A 32 -11.10 0.11 -13.92
CA LYS A 32 -9.88 -0.05 -14.69
C LYS A 32 -8.71 -0.32 -13.75
N ASP A 33 -8.01 -1.44 -13.95
CA ASP A 33 -6.81 -1.80 -13.19
C ASP A 33 -5.56 -1.00 -13.63
N ASP A 34 -4.42 -1.27 -13.00
CA ASP A 34 -3.17 -0.54 -13.27
C ASP A 34 -2.47 -0.98 -14.57
N LEU A 35 -2.92 -2.06 -15.21
CA LEU A 35 -2.50 -2.44 -16.56
C LEU A 35 -3.45 -1.90 -17.65
N GLY A 36 -4.54 -1.26 -17.24
CA GLY A 36 -5.52 -0.69 -18.15
C GLY A 36 -6.65 -1.63 -18.54
N ASN A 37 -6.74 -2.83 -17.95
CA ASN A 37 -7.84 -3.76 -18.18
C ASN A 37 -9.10 -3.27 -17.47
N VAL A 38 -10.25 -3.43 -18.11
CA VAL A 38 -11.56 -3.12 -17.53
C VAL A 38 -12.15 -4.39 -16.93
N ILE A 39 -12.34 -4.38 -15.62
CA ILE A 39 -12.98 -5.46 -14.89
C ILE A 39 -14.45 -5.08 -14.63
N SER A 40 -15.37 -5.93 -15.07
CA SER A 40 -16.80 -5.77 -14.83
C SER A 40 -17.28 -6.79 -13.81
N LEU A 41 -17.92 -6.30 -12.74
CA LEU A 41 -18.51 -7.11 -11.69
C LEU A 41 -20.02 -6.80 -11.60
N ASP A 42 -20.86 -7.82 -11.64
CA ASP A 42 -22.32 -7.66 -11.56
C ASP A 42 -22.79 -7.28 -10.15
N LYS A 43 -21.96 -7.53 -9.17
CA LYS A 43 -22.18 -7.22 -7.74
C LYS A 43 -20.85 -7.08 -7.01
N THR A 44 -20.88 -6.51 -5.82
CA THR A 44 -19.76 -6.47 -4.89
C THR A 44 -19.24 -7.90 -4.63
N PRO A 45 -17.92 -8.15 -4.78
CA PRO A 45 -17.36 -9.48 -4.55
C PRO A 45 -17.45 -9.86 -3.07
N ASN A 46 -17.88 -11.11 -2.80
CA ASN A 46 -17.99 -11.66 -1.45
C ASN A 46 -16.87 -12.64 -1.12
N ARG A 47 -16.09 -13.05 -2.10
CA ARG A 47 -15.00 -14.03 -1.98
C ARG A 47 -13.79 -13.50 -2.73
N ILE A 48 -12.84 -12.96 -2.00
CA ILE A 48 -11.63 -12.38 -2.60
C ILE A 48 -10.38 -13.12 -2.15
N ILE A 49 -9.39 -13.12 -3.02
CA ILE A 49 -8.03 -13.61 -2.74
C ILE A 49 -7.06 -12.47 -3.02
N THR A 50 -6.05 -12.32 -2.17
CA THR A 50 -4.96 -11.36 -2.37
C THR A 50 -3.63 -12.09 -2.49
N LEU A 51 -2.89 -11.84 -3.57
CA LEU A 51 -1.63 -12.54 -3.85
C LEU A 51 -0.38 -11.70 -3.55
N ALA A 52 -0.56 -10.65 -2.73
CA ALA A 52 0.56 -9.83 -2.24
C ALA A 52 0.25 -9.26 -0.86
N PRO A 53 1.28 -9.06 0.01
CA PRO A 53 1.11 -8.54 1.36
C PRO A 53 0.45 -7.17 1.43
N ASN A 54 0.85 -6.20 0.58
CA ASN A 54 0.27 -4.86 0.54
C ASN A 54 -1.23 -4.86 0.23
N LEU A 55 -1.70 -5.78 -0.62
CA LEU A 55 -3.11 -5.96 -0.96
C LEU A 55 -3.89 -6.57 0.22
N THR A 56 -3.29 -7.55 0.91
CA THR A 56 -3.84 -8.12 2.14
C THR A 56 -3.98 -7.04 3.21
N GLU A 57 -2.94 -6.24 3.43
CA GLU A 57 -2.96 -5.13 4.37
C GLU A 57 -4.05 -4.10 4.03
N THR A 58 -4.25 -3.81 2.73
CA THR A 58 -5.34 -2.94 2.24
C THR A 58 -6.71 -3.50 2.61
N VAL A 59 -6.93 -4.80 2.43
CA VAL A 59 -8.17 -5.48 2.81
C VAL A 59 -8.46 -5.30 4.31
N PHE A 60 -7.48 -5.54 5.17
CA PHE A 60 -7.65 -5.40 6.62
C PHE A 60 -7.83 -3.94 7.03
N GLU A 61 -7.06 -3.01 6.45
CA GLU A 61 -7.15 -1.58 6.73
C GLU A 61 -8.54 -1.01 6.40
N LEU A 62 -9.18 -1.54 5.35
CA LEU A 62 -10.52 -1.17 4.92
C LEU A 62 -11.64 -2.01 5.55
N ARG A 63 -11.32 -2.90 6.52
CA ARG A 63 -12.28 -3.79 7.21
C ARG A 63 -13.06 -4.70 6.25
N LEU A 64 -12.38 -5.17 5.21
CA LEU A 64 -12.93 -6.08 4.18
C LEU A 64 -12.50 -7.54 4.41
N ASP A 65 -11.85 -7.83 5.53
CA ASP A 65 -11.29 -9.13 5.90
C ASP A 65 -12.32 -10.25 5.93
N LYS A 66 -13.57 -9.96 6.22
CA LYS A 66 -14.69 -10.92 6.12
C LYS A 66 -14.90 -11.51 4.72
N TYR A 67 -14.42 -10.86 3.68
CA TYR A 67 -14.48 -11.32 2.30
C TYR A 67 -13.22 -12.08 1.87
N LEU A 68 -12.14 -11.99 2.65
CA LEU A 68 -10.84 -12.57 2.30
C LEU A 68 -10.80 -14.07 2.60
N ILE A 69 -10.77 -14.89 1.55
CA ILE A 69 -10.80 -16.34 1.64
C ILE A 69 -9.46 -17.01 1.34
N GLY A 70 -8.46 -16.25 0.89
CA GLY A 70 -7.14 -16.78 0.58
C GLY A 70 -6.12 -15.66 0.45
N ASN A 71 -4.88 -15.95 0.88
CA ASN A 71 -3.73 -15.07 0.68
C ASN A 71 -2.44 -15.88 0.57
N THR A 72 -1.28 -15.21 0.41
CA THR A 72 0.02 -15.87 0.33
C THR A 72 0.66 -16.09 1.70
N VAL A 73 1.68 -16.96 1.77
CA VAL A 73 2.45 -17.21 3.01
C VAL A 73 3.17 -15.96 3.53
N TYR A 74 3.43 -14.97 2.67
CA TYR A 74 4.06 -13.71 3.05
C TYR A 74 3.09 -12.66 3.62
N CYS A 75 1.79 -12.94 3.58
CA CYS A 75 0.76 -12.07 4.15
C CYS A 75 0.65 -12.33 5.66
N ASP A 76 1.49 -11.65 6.43
CA ASP A 76 1.70 -11.86 7.87
C ASP A 76 1.21 -10.68 8.74
N TYR A 77 0.74 -9.60 8.11
CA TYR A 77 0.21 -8.43 8.80
C TYR A 77 -1.20 -8.04 8.29
N PRO A 78 -2.12 -7.69 9.22
CA PRO A 78 -2.01 -7.85 10.67
C PRO A 78 -1.97 -9.34 11.08
N GLU A 79 -1.79 -9.65 12.36
CA GLU A 79 -1.69 -11.04 12.85
C GLU A 79 -2.85 -11.93 12.37
N ALA A 80 -4.05 -11.35 12.21
CA ALA A 80 -5.22 -12.05 11.70
C ALA A 80 -5.03 -12.56 10.25
N ALA A 81 -4.18 -11.91 9.43
CA ALA A 81 -3.90 -12.33 8.06
C ALA A 81 -3.20 -13.70 7.99
N LYS A 82 -2.47 -14.09 9.03
CA LYS A 82 -1.82 -15.40 9.12
C LYS A 82 -2.81 -16.56 9.19
N LYS A 83 -4.03 -16.31 9.69
CA LYS A 83 -5.09 -17.30 9.85
C LYS A 83 -5.88 -17.56 8.57
N VAL A 84 -5.73 -16.71 7.56
CA VAL A 84 -6.38 -16.87 6.26
C VAL A 84 -5.72 -18.01 5.49
N ASP A 85 -6.50 -18.78 4.74
CA ASP A 85 -6.03 -19.90 3.93
C ASP A 85 -4.88 -19.48 2.99
N LYS A 86 -3.77 -20.23 3.05
CA LYS A 86 -2.61 -19.97 2.18
C LYS A 86 -2.80 -20.66 0.84
N VAL A 87 -2.67 -19.87 -0.23
CA VAL A 87 -2.85 -20.33 -1.62
C VAL A 87 -1.53 -20.38 -2.40
N GLY A 88 -0.41 -20.23 -1.72
CA GLY A 88 0.94 -20.26 -2.29
C GLY A 88 1.81 -19.15 -1.72
N ASP A 89 2.92 -18.89 -2.39
CA ASP A 89 3.80 -17.73 -2.17
C ASP A 89 3.55 -16.64 -3.23
N MET A 90 4.53 -15.74 -3.48
CA MET A 90 4.37 -14.68 -4.50
C MET A 90 4.74 -15.13 -5.92
N LEU A 91 5.39 -16.27 -6.09
CA LEU A 91 5.86 -16.79 -7.37
C LEU A 91 5.16 -18.10 -7.76
N THR A 92 4.79 -18.91 -6.76
CA THR A 92 4.22 -20.24 -6.95
C THR A 92 2.86 -20.34 -6.25
N PHE A 93 1.81 -20.58 -7.03
CA PHE A 93 0.44 -20.65 -6.53
C PHE A 93 -0.14 -22.05 -6.68
N ASN A 94 -0.96 -22.45 -5.69
CA ASN A 94 -1.81 -23.62 -5.78
C ASN A 94 -3.11 -23.27 -6.51
N TYR A 95 -3.07 -23.34 -7.84
CA TYR A 95 -4.21 -23.00 -8.69
C TYR A 95 -5.43 -23.88 -8.43
N GLU A 96 -5.25 -25.18 -8.12
CA GLU A 96 -6.35 -26.09 -7.77
C GLU A 96 -7.07 -25.62 -6.51
N LYS A 97 -6.31 -25.23 -5.48
CA LYS A 97 -6.88 -24.66 -4.24
C LYS A 97 -7.62 -23.36 -4.54
N ILE A 98 -7.03 -22.47 -5.36
CA ILE A 98 -7.68 -21.20 -5.73
C ILE A 98 -9.00 -21.45 -6.44
N VAL A 99 -9.04 -22.35 -7.42
CA VAL A 99 -10.27 -22.73 -8.14
C VAL A 99 -11.31 -23.33 -7.18
N THR A 100 -10.88 -24.20 -6.27
CA THR A 100 -11.77 -24.83 -5.27
C THR A 100 -12.38 -23.79 -4.33
N LEU A 101 -11.64 -22.73 -3.99
CA LEU A 101 -12.11 -21.61 -3.16
C LEU A 101 -13.15 -20.74 -3.88
N LYS A 102 -13.32 -20.88 -5.20
CA LYS A 102 -14.30 -20.14 -6.01
C LYS A 102 -14.30 -18.64 -5.72
N PRO A 103 -13.19 -17.92 -5.96
CA PRO A 103 -13.13 -16.48 -5.74
C PRO A 103 -13.98 -15.73 -6.76
N ASP A 104 -14.64 -14.65 -6.33
CA ASP A 104 -15.30 -13.69 -7.23
C ASP A 104 -14.28 -12.76 -7.90
N LEU A 105 -13.16 -12.48 -7.19
CA LEU A 105 -12.09 -11.60 -7.65
C LEU A 105 -10.76 -11.96 -6.97
N VAL A 106 -9.69 -11.97 -7.73
CA VAL A 106 -8.32 -12.14 -7.24
C VAL A 106 -7.54 -10.85 -7.46
N PHE A 107 -6.97 -10.31 -6.40
CA PHE A 107 -6.09 -9.14 -6.46
C PHE A 107 -4.64 -9.59 -6.58
N ILE A 108 -3.94 -9.07 -7.58
CA ILE A 108 -2.53 -9.35 -7.86
C ILE A 108 -1.74 -8.06 -7.99
N THR A 109 -0.40 -8.14 -7.93
CA THR A 109 0.49 -6.99 -8.12
C THR A 109 1.56 -7.29 -9.18
N VAL A 110 2.00 -6.26 -9.90
CA VAL A 110 3.02 -6.42 -10.96
C VAL A 110 4.37 -6.85 -10.39
N GLU A 111 4.79 -6.27 -9.25
CA GLU A 111 6.12 -6.56 -8.69
C GLU A 111 6.24 -7.93 -8.02
N GLY A 112 5.15 -8.55 -7.66
CA GLY A 112 5.15 -9.84 -6.97
C GLY A 112 4.60 -10.99 -7.81
N ASN A 113 3.92 -10.70 -8.92
CA ASN A 113 3.25 -11.72 -9.71
C ASN A 113 3.66 -11.62 -11.19
N THR A 114 4.01 -12.74 -11.79
CA THR A 114 4.50 -12.78 -13.17
C THR A 114 3.37 -12.64 -14.20
N LYS A 115 3.75 -12.35 -15.46
CA LYS A 115 2.82 -12.38 -16.58
C LYS A 115 2.15 -13.76 -16.72
N ASP A 116 2.91 -14.83 -16.51
CA ASP A 116 2.40 -16.20 -16.61
C ASP A 116 1.29 -16.46 -15.56
N THR A 117 1.43 -15.88 -14.38
CA THR A 117 0.38 -15.89 -13.34
C THR A 117 -0.90 -15.22 -13.84
N TYR A 118 -0.77 -14.05 -14.48
CA TYR A 118 -1.91 -13.34 -15.08
C TYR A 118 -2.59 -14.19 -16.15
N ASP A 119 -1.82 -14.70 -17.11
CA ASP A 119 -2.32 -15.51 -18.22
C ASP A 119 -3.03 -16.77 -17.70
N LYS A 120 -2.47 -17.42 -16.67
CA LYS A 120 -3.06 -18.62 -16.06
C LYS A 120 -4.40 -18.35 -15.40
N PHE A 121 -4.59 -17.25 -14.68
CA PHE A 121 -5.89 -16.88 -14.12
C PHE A 121 -6.91 -16.60 -15.22
N HIS A 122 -6.49 -15.96 -16.30
CA HIS A 122 -7.34 -15.71 -17.45
C HIS A 122 -7.81 -17.03 -18.11
N GLU A 123 -6.90 -18.00 -18.32
CA GLU A 123 -7.24 -19.35 -18.81
C GLU A 123 -8.25 -20.07 -17.90
N LEU A 124 -8.15 -19.90 -16.59
CA LEU A 124 -9.04 -20.48 -15.59
C LEU A 124 -10.39 -19.74 -15.48
N GLY A 125 -10.60 -18.65 -16.23
CA GLY A 125 -11.82 -17.84 -16.17
C GLY A 125 -12.00 -17.08 -14.84
N ILE A 126 -10.92 -16.90 -14.07
CA ILE A 126 -10.94 -16.18 -12.80
C ILE A 126 -10.73 -14.69 -13.05
N LYS A 127 -11.63 -13.86 -12.54
CA LYS A 127 -11.49 -12.40 -12.62
C LYS A 127 -10.33 -11.94 -11.75
N ILE A 128 -9.46 -11.11 -12.33
CA ILE A 128 -8.29 -10.55 -11.64
C ILE A 128 -8.30 -9.03 -11.71
N PHE A 129 -7.80 -8.40 -10.66
CA PHE A 129 -7.53 -6.97 -10.59
C PHE A 129 -6.04 -6.77 -10.32
N VAL A 130 -5.35 -6.06 -11.21
CA VAL A 130 -3.91 -5.80 -11.09
C VAL A 130 -3.68 -4.44 -10.45
N SER A 131 -2.93 -4.42 -9.34
CA SER A 131 -2.47 -3.20 -8.67
C SER A 131 -0.95 -3.06 -8.85
N ASN A 132 -0.49 -1.83 -9.14
CA ASN A 132 0.93 -1.54 -9.35
C ASN A 132 1.35 -0.21 -8.73
N PRO A 133 1.23 -0.05 -7.40
CA PRO A 133 1.54 1.19 -6.72
C PRO A 133 3.05 1.44 -6.71
N ARG A 134 3.50 2.42 -7.49
CA ARG A 134 4.91 2.84 -7.62
C ARG A 134 5.28 4.02 -6.73
N ASN A 135 4.28 4.72 -6.22
CA ASN A 135 4.41 5.94 -5.43
C ASN A 135 3.20 6.10 -4.51
N TYR A 136 3.18 7.16 -3.73
CA TYR A 136 2.10 7.46 -2.79
C TYR A 136 0.75 7.64 -3.49
N GLU A 137 0.72 8.30 -4.65
CA GLU A 137 -0.51 8.44 -5.44
C GLU A 137 -1.03 7.08 -5.95
N GLY A 138 -0.12 6.17 -6.34
CA GLY A 138 -0.48 4.80 -6.70
C GLY A 138 -1.07 4.02 -5.53
N ILE A 139 -0.53 4.20 -4.32
CA ILE A 139 -1.09 3.60 -3.10
C ILE A 139 -2.50 4.14 -2.85
N LYS A 140 -2.72 5.46 -2.93
CA LYS A 140 -4.05 6.08 -2.80
C LYS A 140 -5.01 5.59 -3.88
N LYS A 141 -4.52 5.42 -5.13
CA LYS A 141 -5.33 4.85 -6.21
C LYS A 141 -5.81 3.45 -5.86
N THR A 142 -4.92 2.57 -5.38
CA THR A 142 -5.31 1.22 -4.94
C THR A 142 -6.43 1.28 -3.89
N PHE A 143 -6.32 2.17 -2.90
CA PHE A 143 -7.36 2.38 -1.90
C PHE A 143 -8.69 2.85 -2.51
N ASN A 144 -8.64 3.81 -3.43
CA ASN A 144 -9.82 4.30 -4.13
C ASN A 144 -10.49 3.22 -4.99
N ASP A 145 -9.68 2.34 -5.60
CA ASP A 145 -10.18 1.23 -6.39
C ASP A 145 -10.91 0.21 -5.50
N PHE A 146 -10.36 -0.13 -4.33
CA PHE A 146 -11.07 -0.93 -3.33
C PHE A 146 -12.35 -0.22 -2.86
N GLY A 147 -12.29 1.10 -2.63
CA GLY A 147 -13.45 1.91 -2.30
C GLY A 147 -14.60 1.74 -3.28
N LYS A 148 -14.31 1.87 -4.57
CA LYS A 148 -15.29 1.71 -5.66
C LYS A 148 -15.81 0.27 -5.79
N ILE A 149 -14.93 -0.73 -5.69
CA ILE A 149 -15.31 -2.15 -5.78
C ILE A 149 -16.26 -2.54 -4.65
N PHE A 150 -16.05 -2.01 -3.45
CA PHE A 150 -16.80 -2.38 -2.25
C PHE A 150 -17.87 -1.37 -1.82
N GLY A 151 -18.00 -0.24 -2.51
CA GLY A 151 -18.98 0.80 -2.19
C GLY A 151 -18.70 1.50 -0.85
N ILE A 152 -17.42 1.73 -0.54
CA ILE A 152 -16.95 2.33 0.73
C ILE A 152 -16.10 3.59 0.51
N GLU A 153 -16.36 4.32 -0.57
CA GLU A 153 -15.59 5.49 -1.00
C GLU A 153 -15.44 6.52 0.13
N ASN A 154 -16.48 6.83 0.89
CA ASN A 154 -16.43 7.78 2.00
C ASN A 154 -15.42 7.37 3.10
N LEU A 155 -15.31 6.06 3.40
CA LEU A 155 -14.31 5.55 4.34
C LEU A 155 -12.90 5.78 3.80
N VAL A 156 -12.70 5.46 2.51
CA VAL A 156 -11.42 5.61 1.83
C VAL A 156 -11.00 7.08 1.79
N GLU A 157 -11.88 7.99 1.39
CA GLU A 157 -11.62 9.43 1.37
C GLU A 157 -11.19 9.96 2.75
N SER A 158 -11.90 9.55 3.81
CA SER A 158 -11.55 9.94 5.17
C SER A 158 -10.16 9.45 5.60
N LYS A 159 -9.76 8.22 5.19
CA LYS A 159 -8.42 7.68 5.48
C LYS A 159 -7.34 8.40 4.69
N ILE A 160 -7.55 8.61 3.40
CA ILE A 160 -6.61 9.32 2.52
C ILE A 160 -6.40 10.75 3.02
N ALA A 161 -7.45 11.46 3.44
CA ALA A 161 -7.32 12.81 3.99
C ALA A 161 -6.42 12.86 5.24
N LYS A 162 -6.50 11.84 6.12
CA LYS A 162 -5.59 11.72 7.27
C LYS A 162 -4.15 11.47 6.83
N TRP A 163 -3.94 10.60 5.85
CA TRP A 163 -2.62 10.32 5.30
C TRP A 163 -1.99 11.56 4.67
N ASP A 164 -2.76 12.27 3.83
CA ASP A 164 -2.31 13.51 3.16
C ASP A 164 -1.92 14.58 4.19
N SER A 165 -2.66 14.69 5.31
CA SER A 165 -2.32 15.58 6.41
C SER A 165 -0.97 15.23 7.05
N VAL A 166 -0.73 13.95 7.35
CA VAL A 166 0.54 13.50 7.95
C VAL A 166 1.71 13.69 6.99
N VAL A 167 1.56 13.22 5.75
CA VAL A 167 2.59 13.33 4.71
C VAL A 167 2.92 14.81 4.42
N GLY A 168 1.88 15.65 4.31
CA GLY A 168 2.04 17.09 4.09
C GLY A 168 2.80 17.79 5.23
N ASN A 169 2.49 17.43 6.48
CA ASN A 169 3.17 17.95 7.65
C ASN A 169 4.66 17.53 7.67
N ILE A 170 4.96 16.25 7.43
CA ILE A 170 6.35 15.76 7.38
C ILE A 170 7.12 16.46 6.26
N LYS A 171 6.53 16.57 5.07
CA LYS A 171 7.14 17.27 3.93
C LYS A 171 7.40 18.77 4.20
N ALA A 172 6.55 19.41 5.00
CA ALA A 172 6.77 20.80 5.42
C ALA A 172 7.89 20.91 6.48
N LEU A 173 7.92 19.97 7.42
CA LEU A 173 8.95 19.93 8.47
C LEU A 173 10.32 19.56 7.90
N SER A 174 10.42 18.62 6.98
CA SER A 174 11.68 18.18 6.38
C SER A 174 12.43 19.32 5.67
N LYS A 175 11.71 20.31 5.12
CA LYS A 175 12.28 21.50 4.50
C LYS A 175 13.07 22.40 5.46
N LYS A 176 12.94 22.22 6.77
CA LYS A 176 13.71 22.97 7.77
C LYS A 176 15.14 22.45 7.95
N TYR A 177 15.42 21.26 7.42
CA TYR A 177 16.71 20.59 7.53
C TYR A 177 17.45 20.62 6.20
N PRO A 178 18.79 20.59 6.20
CA PRO A 178 19.55 20.49 4.96
C PRO A 178 19.31 19.13 4.28
N GLU A 179 19.16 19.15 2.98
CA GLU A 179 19.08 17.93 2.18
C GLU A 179 20.31 17.05 2.38
N LYS A 180 20.12 15.75 2.57
CA LYS A 180 21.16 14.75 2.78
C LYS A 180 21.04 13.64 1.74
N LEU A 181 22.20 13.11 1.32
CA LEU A 181 22.24 11.97 0.40
C LEU A 181 21.91 10.67 1.13
N ALA A 182 21.05 9.86 0.52
CA ALA A 182 20.68 8.57 1.09
C ALA A 182 20.61 7.46 0.04
N MET A 183 20.77 6.22 0.48
CA MET A 183 20.41 5.03 -0.29
C MET A 183 19.58 4.08 0.55
N SER A 184 18.59 3.44 -0.08
CA SER A 184 17.86 2.32 0.52
C SER A 184 18.28 1.03 -0.17
N VAL A 185 18.84 0.12 0.59
CA VAL A 185 19.42 -1.14 0.10
C VAL A 185 18.30 -2.18 -0.04
N VAL A 186 18.16 -2.75 -1.24
CA VAL A 186 17.22 -3.84 -1.53
C VAL A 186 17.93 -5.19 -1.38
N GLU A 187 19.16 -5.26 -1.90
CA GLU A 187 20.01 -6.44 -1.80
C GLU A 187 21.47 -5.99 -1.60
N LEU A 188 22.20 -6.71 -0.76
CA LEU A 188 23.58 -6.36 -0.45
C LEU A 188 24.59 -7.00 -1.42
N ARG A 189 24.24 -8.13 -2.02
CA ARG A 189 25.11 -8.87 -2.96
C ARG A 189 24.32 -9.51 -4.10
N PRO A 190 24.31 -8.89 -5.31
CA PRO A 190 24.95 -7.60 -5.68
C PRO A 190 24.33 -6.42 -4.94
N ILE A 191 25.04 -5.28 -4.89
CA ILE A 191 24.49 -4.06 -4.30
C ILE A 191 23.35 -3.57 -5.19
N MET A 192 22.11 -3.79 -4.76
CA MET A 192 20.92 -3.31 -5.43
C MET A 192 20.23 -2.30 -4.53
N ILE A 193 19.89 -1.14 -5.05
CA ILE A 193 19.25 -0.06 -4.29
C ILE A 193 17.97 0.38 -4.97
N ALA A 194 17.04 0.96 -4.19
CA ALA A 194 15.80 1.49 -4.74
C ALA A 194 16.08 2.77 -5.53
N GLY A 195 15.61 2.82 -6.78
CA GLY A 195 15.79 3.94 -7.70
C GLY A 195 14.59 4.87 -7.75
N ARG A 196 14.64 5.86 -8.66
CA ARG A 196 13.69 6.97 -8.79
C ARG A 196 12.22 6.57 -8.88
N ASN A 197 11.89 5.52 -9.65
CA ASN A 197 10.51 5.14 -9.93
C ASN A 197 9.96 4.13 -8.92
N THR A 198 10.27 4.31 -7.64
CA THR A 198 9.82 3.44 -6.55
C THR A 198 9.18 4.27 -5.44
N PHE A 199 8.21 3.68 -4.73
CA PHE A 199 7.62 4.29 -3.53
C PHE A 199 8.68 4.53 -2.44
N VAL A 200 9.76 3.77 -2.46
CA VAL A 200 10.93 3.93 -1.58
C VAL A 200 11.60 5.28 -1.81
N ASN A 201 11.83 5.65 -3.07
CA ASN A 201 12.37 6.96 -3.41
C ASN A 201 11.49 8.10 -2.88
N GLU A 202 10.17 7.91 -2.96
CA GLU A 202 9.24 8.96 -2.54
C GLU A 202 9.24 9.16 -1.02
N TYR A 203 9.32 8.09 -0.20
CA TYR A 203 9.42 8.32 1.24
C TYR A 203 10.75 8.96 1.64
N LEU A 204 11.86 8.69 0.92
CA LEU A 204 13.12 9.41 1.13
C LEU A 204 12.93 10.91 0.86
N GLN A 205 12.33 11.27 -0.28
CA GLN A 205 12.09 12.67 -0.66
C GLN A 205 11.13 13.39 0.31
N ILE A 206 10.06 12.73 0.76
CA ILE A 206 9.13 13.29 1.75
C ILE A 206 9.88 13.62 3.05
N CYS A 207 10.83 12.78 3.46
CA CYS A 207 11.67 12.98 4.63
C CYS A 207 12.87 13.95 4.42
N GLY A 208 13.01 14.57 3.25
CA GLY A 208 14.07 15.53 2.95
C GLY A 208 15.39 14.91 2.56
N LEU A 209 15.38 13.65 2.13
CA LEU A 209 16.57 12.93 1.64
C LEU A 209 16.59 12.89 0.11
N LYS A 210 17.77 13.04 -0.47
CA LYS A 210 18.02 12.84 -1.90
C LYS A 210 18.60 11.45 -2.13
N ASN A 211 17.95 10.68 -2.99
CA ASN A 211 18.39 9.32 -3.31
C ASN A 211 19.61 9.36 -4.26
N ILE A 212 20.69 8.63 -3.93
CA ILE A 212 21.86 8.53 -4.81
C ILE A 212 21.56 7.85 -6.15
N ALA A 213 20.44 7.12 -6.26
CA ALA A 213 19.97 6.49 -7.50
C ALA A 213 18.87 7.30 -8.21
N GLU A 214 18.66 8.58 -7.86
CA GLU A 214 17.60 9.40 -8.44
C GLU A 214 17.71 9.55 -9.96
N ASP A 215 18.93 9.59 -10.50
CA ASP A 215 19.18 9.73 -11.93
C ASP A 215 19.12 8.40 -12.71
N SER A 216 18.99 7.27 -12.02
CA SER A 216 18.88 5.97 -12.69
C SER A 216 17.52 5.81 -13.39
N PRO A 217 17.49 5.32 -14.65
CA PRO A 217 16.25 4.97 -15.32
C PRO A 217 15.61 3.69 -14.76
N MET A 218 16.37 2.89 -14.01
CA MET A 218 15.94 1.61 -13.45
C MET A 218 15.24 1.80 -12.10
N ASN A 219 14.23 0.98 -11.81
CA ASN A 219 13.55 0.97 -10.51
C ASN A 219 14.48 0.45 -9.40
N TYR A 220 15.29 -0.54 -9.73
CA TYR A 220 16.20 -1.20 -8.78
C TYR A 220 17.57 -1.37 -9.46
N PRO A 221 18.36 -0.28 -9.58
CA PRO A 221 19.69 -0.35 -10.18
C PRO A 221 20.68 -1.12 -9.30
N THR A 222 21.62 -1.79 -9.97
CA THR A 222 22.80 -2.37 -9.34
C THR A 222 23.92 -1.34 -9.35
N PHE A 223 24.57 -1.13 -8.20
CA PHE A 223 25.70 -0.23 -8.03
C PHE A 223 26.97 -1.03 -7.77
N SER A 224 28.06 -0.55 -8.33
CA SER A 224 29.41 -1.02 -7.95
C SER A 224 29.81 -0.43 -6.58
N ARG A 225 30.81 -1.04 -5.96
CA ARG A 225 31.38 -0.55 -4.69
C ARG A 225 31.94 0.87 -4.84
N GLU A 226 32.59 1.11 -5.97
CA GLU A 226 33.20 2.38 -6.32
C GLU A 226 32.15 3.48 -6.53
N GLU A 227 31.02 3.17 -7.14
CA GLU A 227 29.91 4.12 -7.30
C GLU A 227 29.34 4.53 -5.96
N VAL A 228 29.10 3.58 -5.04
CA VAL A 228 28.65 3.89 -3.68
C VAL A 228 29.66 4.78 -2.94
N LEU A 229 30.98 4.48 -3.02
CA LEU A 229 32.04 5.29 -2.42
C LEU A 229 32.08 6.69 -3.02
N LYS A 230 31.89 6.83 -4.34
CA LYS A 230 31.85 8.11 -5.04
C LYS A 230 30.66 8.96 -4.64
N CYS A 231 29.47 8.36 -4.52
CA CYS A 231 28.26 9.04 -4.07
C CYS A 231 28.35 9.44 -2.58
N ASN A 232 29.05 8.64 -1.77
CA ASN A 232 29.30 8.88 -0.34
C ASN A 232 28.04 9.29 0.44
N PRO A 233 27.00 8.45 0.52
CA PRO A 233 25.72 8.79 1.15
C PRO A 233 25.88 9.14 2.63
N ASP A 234 25.07 10.08 3.10
CA ASP A 234 24.97 10.49 4.50
C ASP A 234 24.13 9.52 5.33
N TYR A 235 23.19 8.82 4.69
CA TYR A 235 22.32 7.81 5.30
C TYR A 235 22.25 6.54 4.45
N ILE A 236 22.25 5.39 5.14
CA ILE A 236 22.00 4.08 4.52
C ILE A 236 20.81 3.44 5.25
N ILE A 237 19.77 3.12 4.51
CA ILE A 237 18.58 2.45 5.04
C ILE A 237 18.62 0.98 4.61
N PHE A 238 18.55 0.06 5.58
CA PHE A 238 18.50 -1.37 5.39
C PHE A 238 17.16 -1.92 5.87
N PRO A 239 16.20 -2.18 4.99
CA PRO A 239 15.02 -2.98 5.33
C PRO A 239 15.42 -4.42 5.64
N THR A 240 15.31 -4.85 6.89
CA THR A 240 15.82 -6.13 7.38
C THR A 240 14.79 -6.92 8.16
N GLY A 241 14.97 -8.24 8.24
CA GLY A 241 14.17 -9.14 9.08
C GLY A 241 14.60 -9.20 10.55
N GLY A 242 15.63 -8.40 10.96
CA GLY A 242 16.08 -8.31 12.35
C GLY A 242 17.48 -8.86 12.65
N ASP A 243 18.03 -9.72 11.78
CA ASP A 243 19.35 -10.35 12.01
C ASP A 243 20.52 -9.53 11.45
N ASP A 244 20.25 -8.54 10.61
CA ASP A 244 21.27 -7.70 10.02
C ASP A 244 21.76 -6.63 10.99
N ASN A 245 23.07 -6.36 10.95
CA ASN A 245 23.72 -5.36 11.77
C ASN A 245 24.91 -4.72 11.03
N ILE A 246 25.46 -3.68 11.62
CA ILE A 246 26.58 -2.93 11.02
C ILE A 246 27.83 -3.79 10.77
N SER A 247 28.04 -4.86 11.57
CA SER A 247 29.17 -5.78 11.39
C SER A 247 29.04 -6.57 10.09
N ASN A 248 27.81 -7.01 9.74
CA ASN A 248 27.54 -7.70 8.48
C ASN A 248 27.87 -6.82 7.29
N VAL A 249 27.49 -5.53 7.35
CA VAL A 249 27.78 -4.54 6.31
C VAL A 249 29.28 -4.31 6.17
N LYS A 250 30.00 -4.08 7.29
CA LYS A 250 31.45 -3.88 7.31
C LYS A 250 32.25 -5.10 6.84
N ASN A 251 31.77 -6.29 7.15
CA ASN A 251 32.38 -7.55 6.69
C ASN A 251 32.15 -7.76 5.19
N ALA A 252 30.99 -7.35 4.65
CA ALA A 252 30.71 -7.44 3.23
C ALA A 252 31.51 -6.43 2.41
N TYR A 253 31.67 -5.20 2.94
CA TYR A 253 32.31 -4.07 2.28
C TYR A 253 33.15 -3.27 3.28
N PRO A 254 34.40 -3.74 3.61
CA PRO A 254 35.28 -3.07 4.55
C PRO A 254 35.60 -1.62 4.17
N GLU A 255 35.67 -1.34 2.87
CA GLU A 255 35.91 0.00 2.30
C GLU A 255 34.78 1.00 2.62
N TRP A 256 33.57 0.55 2.93
CA TRP A 256 32.45 1.41 3.33
C TRP A 256 32.66 2.08 4.70
N ALA A 257 33.66 1.65 5.48
CA ALA A 257 34.09 2.37 6.69
C ALA A 257 34.43 3.86 6.41
N ARG A 258 34.70 4.22 5.14
CA ARG A 258 34.98 5.59 4.70
C ARG A 258 33.73 6.43 4.44
N LEU A 259 32.53 5.80 4.28
CA LEU A 259 31.30 6.51 3.99
C LEU A 259 30.87 7.40 5.16
N ASN A 260 30.28 8.54 4.84
CA ASN A 260 29.70 9.46 5.83
C ASN A 260 28.68 8.75 6.72
N ALA A 261 27.79 7.95 6.13
CA ALA A 261 26.78 7.18 6.86
C ALA A 261 27.40 6.27 7.93
N ILE A 262 28.51 5.60 7.63
CA ILE A 262 29.19 4.70 8.57
C ILE A 262 29.92 5.48 9.68
N LYS A 263 30.63 6.57 9.30
CA LYS A 263 31.39 7.41 10.25
C LYS A 263 30.48 8.10 11.27
N ASN A 264 29.28 8.50 10.82
CA ASN A 264 28.33 9.26 11.64
C ASN A 264 27.27 8.37 12.31
N ASN A 265 27.37 7.03 12.19
CA ASN A 265 26.38 6.07 12.69
C ASN A 265 24.96 6.25 12.10
N HIS A 266 24.86 6.72 10.85
CA HIS A 266 23.61 6.93 10.12
C HIS A 266 23.24 5.71 9.25
N VAL A 267 23.48 4.51 9.76
CA VAL A 267 23.01 3.27 9.15
C VAL A 267 21.76 2.81 9.90
N LEU A 268 20.61 2.89 9.22
CA LEU A 268 19.31 2.60 9.80
C LEU A 268 18.86 1.20 9.39
N PHE A 269 18.82 0.27 10.35
CA PHE A 269 18.18 -1.02 10.20
C PHE A 269 16.69 -0.86 10.55
N VAL A 270 15.84 -1.10 9.57
CA VAL A 270 14.38 -0.84 9.66
C VAL A 270 13.58 -2.10 9.35
N ASP A 271 12.34 -2.17 9.83
CA ASP A 271 11.46 -3.31 9.57
C ASP A 271 11.20 -3.49 8.06
N ARG A 272 11.60 -4.65 7.51
CA ARG A 272 11.46 -4.95 6.09
C ARG A 272 10.01 -4.88 5.64
N ASN A 273 9.09 -5.43 6.42
CA ASN A 273 7.70 -5.51 6.03
C ASN A 273 7.04 -4.11 5.99
N LEU A 274 7.47 -3.21 6.87
CA LEU A 274 7.00 -1.84 6.89
C LEU A 274 7.55 -1.03 5.69
N TYR A 275 8.83 -1.18 5.39
CA TYR A 275 9.53 -0.33 4.42
C TYR A 275 9.55 -0.86 2.99
N SER A 276 9.16 -2.14 2.76
CA SER A 276 9.20 -2.77 1.43
C SER A 276 7.82 -3.09 0.85
N ARG A 277 6.73 -2.65 1.49
CA ARG A 277 5.37 -2.92 1.02
C ARG A 277 4.67 -1.62 0.62
N PRO A 278 4.37 -1.41 -0.68
CA PRO A 278 3.64 -0.23 -1.15
C PRO A 278 2.15 -0.34 -0.81
N GLY A 279 1.79 -0.06 0.44
CA GLY A 279 0.44 -0.26 0.98
C GLY A 279 0.07 0.75 2.05
N PRO A 280 -0.96 0.47 2.87
CA PRO A 280 -1.52 1.41 3.85
C PRO A 280 -0.51 1.89 4.89
N ARG A 281 0.52 1.08 5.19
CA ARG A 281 1.55 1.44 6.16
C ARG A 281 2.65 2.35 5.61
N PHE A 282 2.53 2.81 4.36
CA PHE A 282 3.47 3.79 3.78
C PHE A 282 3.62 5.04 4.66
N VAL A 283 2.52 5.56 5.18
CA VAL A 283 2.54 6.75 6.05
C VAL A 283 3.22 6.48 7.40
N GLU A 284 3.09 5.26 7.91
CA GLU A 284 3.82 4.81 9.10
C GLU A 284 5.33 4.74 8.83
N ALA A 285 5.75 4.17 7.69
CA ALA A 285 7.16 4.13 7.27
C ALA A 285 7.76 5.53 7.12
N VAL A 286 7.02 6.46 6.49
CA VAL A 286 7.42 7.88 6.36
C VAL A 286 7.59 8.52 7.74
N THR A 287 6.66 8.28 8.65
CA THR A 287 6.70 8.83 10.01
C THR A 287 7.86 8.27 10.82
N ASP A 288 8.08 6.95 10.77
CA ASP A 288 9.19 6.29 11.45
C ASP A 288 10.54 6.79 10.92
N LEU A 289 10.68 6.88 9.58
CA LEU A 289 11.91 7.39 8.98
C LEU A 289 12.21 8.82 9.42
N PHE A 290 11.22 9.71 9.31
CA PHE A 290 11.38 11.11 9.72
C PHE A 290 11.79 11.23 11.18
N ASN A 291 11.17 10.47 12.08
CA ASN A 291 11.51 10.45 13.50
C ASN A 291 12.95 9.94 13.75
N ARG A 292 13.41 8.91 13.02
CA ARG A 292 14.79 8.40 13.13
C ARG A 292 15.83 9.39 12.63
N LEU A 293 15.52 10.16 11.59
CA LEU A 293 16.41 11.18 11.06
C LEU A 293 16.56 12.38 12.01
N HIS A 294 15.55 12.67 12.84
CA HIS A 294 15.45 13.88 13.65
C HIS A 294 15.13 13.58 15.13
N SER A 295 15.59 12.42 15.65
CA SER A 295 15.23 11.89 16.98
C SER A 295 15.57 12.79 18.17
N GLU A 296 16.48 13.73 18.02
CA GLU A 296 16.87 14.66 19.08
C GLU A 296 16.02 15.95 19.11
N GLU A 297 15.36 16.33 18.00
CA GLU A 297 14.70 17.64 17.85
C GLU A 297 13.18 17.58 17.61
N SER A 298 12.61 16.46 17.17
CA SER A 298 11.19 16.41 16.80
C SER A 298 10.58 15.03 16.95
N ARG A 299 10.02 14.70 18.11
CA ARG A 299 9.13 13.53 18.23
C ARG A 299 7.74 13.89 17.73
N LEU A 300 7.41 13.54 16.50
CA LEU A 300 6.01 13.48 16.07
C LEU A 300 5.30 12.39 16.88
N PRO A 301 4.14 12.66 17.48
CA PRO A 301 3.43 11.63 18.23
C PRO A 301 3.02 10.48 17.31
N ASN A 302 3.39 9.25 17.68
CA ASN A 302 2.86 8.01 17.10
C ASN A 302 1.36 7.89 17.42
N ARG A 303 0.52 8.70 16.78
CA ARG A 303 -0.94 8.65 16.93
C ARG A 303 -1.59 8.46 15.56
N LEU A 304 -1.47 7.24 15.03
CA LEU A 304 -2.41 6.68 14.07
C LEU A 304 -3.01 5.42 14.73
N GLN A 305 -3.73 5.60 15.84
CA GLN A 305 -4.67 4.62 16.39
C GLN A 305 -6.10 5.05 16.05
#